data_780caec4af9eb5432cad3a7af81bad80
#
_entry.id   780caec4af9eb5432cad3a7af81bad80
#
_cell.length_a   1.000
_cell.length_b   1.000
_cell.length_c   1.000
_cell.angle_alpha   90.00
_cell.angle_beta   90.00
_cell.angle_gamma   90.00
#
_symmetry.space_group_name_H-M   'P 1'
#
loop_
_entity.id
_entity.type
_entity.pdbx_description
1 polymer ?
#
loop_
_entity_poly.entity_id
_entity_poly.type
_entity_poly.pdbx_seq_one_letter_code
_entity_poly.pdbx_strand_id
1 'polypeptide(L)'
;EMSIRDRNKLEHLLNDLVNGQCQKISKLANYVQESWEEQYLLDKTALSQKLEVAYIPATGYKECGRSSVDELISYLSCKLHPITRIEILAKGVMFQIMRMMSFRVADYLGKETPIWIVDMKAENTDTVKKIAHESFRSLESDFMTAINKMANEAGIADDERMKKVREARINSLDIFKSKGKELQCIIPISGPFERFTLSEDTIRFLVLSLIQPGDKMTLKMFLEKLYQNYRIVIGPEEYLSLIHI
;
A
#
# COMPACT_ATOMS: atom_id res chain seq x y z
N GLU A 1 -10.58 15.37 -0.20
CA GLU A 1 -11.34 15.06 -1.43
C GLU A 1 -10.43 15.15 -2.62
N MET A 2 -10.40 14.10 -3.44
CA MET A 2 -9.74 14.11 -4.75
C MET A 2 -10.40 15.16 -5.62
N SER A 3 -9.62 16.01 -6.30
CA SER A 3 -10.20 17.02 -7.17
C SER A 3 -11.00 16.36 -8.31
N ILE A 4 -12.08 16.99 -8.77
CA ILE A 4 -12.88 16.48 -9.90
C ILE A 4 -11.99 16.27 -11.13
N ARG A 5 -11.01 17.14 -11.33
CA ARG A 5 -10.04 17.06 -12.43
C ARG A 5 -9.18 15.80 -12.36
N ASP A 6 -8.67 15.47 -11.17
CA ASP A 6 -7.80 14.31 -10.99
C ASP A 6 -8.60 13.02 -11.12
N ARG A 7 -9.84 13.01 -10.60
CA ARG A 7 -10.77 11.90 -10.78
C ARG A 7 -11.05 11.64 -12.26
N ASN A 8 -11.41 12.66 -13.02
CA ASN A 8 -11.70 12.52 -14.44
C ASN A 8 -10.46 12.05 -15.22
N LYS A 9 -9.27 12.56 -14.86
CA LYS A 9 -8.01 12.12 -15.47
C LYS A 9 -7.70 10.66 -15.17
N LEU A 10 -7.89 10.24 -13.93
CA LEU A 10 -7.68 8.85 -13.52
C LEU A 10 -8.67 7.91 -14.23
N GLU A 11 -9.95 8.27 -14.27
CA GLU A 11 -10.99 7.51 -14.99
C GLU A 11 -10.65 7.37 -16.47
N HIS A 12 -10.22 8.45 -17.14
CA HIS A 12 -9.81 8.40 -18.54
C HIS A 12 -8.63 7.44 -18.76
N LEU A 13 -7.59 7.55 -17.94
CA LEU A 13 -6.40 6.70 -18.05
C LEU A 13 -6.72 5.21 -17.78
N LEU A 14 -7.62 4.93 -16.85
CA LEU A 14 -8.08 3.57 -16.58
C LEU A 14 -8.93 3.03 -17.74
N ASN A 15 -9.81 3.83 -18.28
CA ASN A 15 -10.60 3.46 -19.46
C ASN A 15 -9.71 3.22 -20.68
N ASP A 16 -8.69 4.04 -20.92
CA ASP A 16 -7.72 3.82 -21.99
C ASP A 16 -6.92 2.52 -21.78
N LEU A 17 -6.58 2.20 -20.55
CA LEU A 17 -5.88 0.96 -20.24
C LEU A 17 -6.75 -0.26 -20.57
N VAL A 18 -8.04 -0.22 -20.22
CA VAL A 18 -8.97 -1.35 -20.38
C VAL A 18 -9.50 -1.41 -21.81
N ASN A 19 -9.88 -0.29 -22.41
CA ASN A 19 -10.64 -0.21 -23.68
C ASN A 19 -9.79 0.23 -24.88
N GLY A 20 -8.68 0.93 -24.66
CA GLY A 20 -8.04 1.73 -25.71
C GLY A 20 -7.09 1.00 -26.64
N GLN A 21 -6.54 -0.16 -26.28
CA GLN A 21 -5.45 -0.74 -27.06
C GLN A 21 -5.50 -2.26 -27.25
N CYS A 22 -6.41 -2.96 -26.62
CA CYS A 22 -6.52 -4.40 -26.79
C CYS A 22 -7.95 -4.91 -26.63
N GLN A 23 -8.64 -5.10 -27.75
CA GLN A 23 -10.02 -5.67 -27.75
C GLN A 23 -10.14 -7.01 -26.98
N LYS A 24 -9.04 -7.76 -26.88
CA LYS A 24 -9.02 -9.03 -26.12
C LYS A 24 -9.09 -8.78 -24.62
N ILE A 25 -8.42 -7.72 -24.13
CA ILE A 25 -8.45 -7.34 -22.70
C ILE A 25 -9.84 -6.79 -22.35
N SER A 26 -10.41 -5.96 -23.20
CA SER A 26 -11.79 -5.45 -23.01
C SER A 26 -12.81 -6.59 -22.94
N LYS A 27 -12.69 -7.57 -23.82
CA LYS A 27 -13.57 -8.76 -23.79
C LYS A 27 -13.40 -9.58 -22.53
N LEU A 28 -12.16 -9.77 -22.07
CA LEU A 28 -11.87 -10.46 -20.81
C LEU A 28 -12.40 -9.70 -19.60
N ALA A 29 -12.19 -8.39 -19.56
CA ALA A 29 -12.67 -7.52 -18.49
C ALA A 29 -14.22 -7.55 -18.42
N ASN A 30 -14.90 -7.43 -19.56
CA ASN A 30 -16.35 -7.51 -19.63
C ASN A 30 -16.86 -8.89 -19.18
N TYR A 31 -16.22 -9.96 -19.63
CA TYR A 31 -16.58 -11.33 -19.22
C TYR A 31 -16.41 -11.51 -17.70
N VAL A 32 -15.32 -11.04 -17.12
CA VAL A 32 -15.10 -11.09 -15.67
C VAL A 32 -16.15 -10.26 -14.93
N GLN A 33 -16.44 -9.06 -15.42
CA GLN A 33 -17.43 -8.18 -14.81
C GLN A 33 -18.84 -8.79 -14.88
N GLU A 34 -19.25 -9.28 -16.05
CA GLU A 34 -20.54 -9.96 -16.24
C GLU A 34 -20.66 -11.19 -15.32
N SER A 35 -19.61 -12.01 -15.24
CA SER A 35 -19.58 -13.18 -14.35
C SER A 35 -19.69 -12.79 -12.88
N TRP A 36 -19.09 -11.68 -12.48
CA TRP A 36 -19.19 -11.16 -11.10
C TRP A 36 -20.58 -10.59 -10.82
N GLU A 37 -21.15 -9.85 -11.77
CA GLU A 37 -22.51 -9.30 -11.66
C GLU A 37 -23.56 -10.42 -11.57
N GLU A 38 -23.39 -11.49 -12.34
CA GLU A 38 -24.26 -12.66 -12.28
C GLU A 38 -24.11 -13.48 -10.99
N GLN A 39 -22.86 -13.70 -10.55
CA GLN A 39 -22.56 -14.61 -9.44
C GLN A 39 -22.84 -13.99 -8.07
N TYR A 40 -22.66 -12.68 -7.94
CA TYR A 40 -22.75 -11.97 -6.66
C TYR A 40 -23.95 -11.05 -6.55
N LEU A 41 -24.83 -11.01 -7.57
CA LEU A 41 -25.96 -10.07 -7.60
C LEU A 41 -25.52 -8.67 -7.17
N LEU A 42 -24.39 -8.21 -7.73
CA LEU A 42 -23.85 -6.90 -7.40
C LEU A 42 -24.89 -5.86 -7.79
N ASP A 43 -25.68 -5.45 -6.81
CA ASP A 43 -26.65 -4.39 -6.98
C ASP A 43 -25.87 -3.10 -7.30
N LYS A 44 -26.01 -2.61 -8.53
CA LYS A 44 -25.38 -1.35 -8.95
C LYS A 44 -25.79 -0.18 -8.07
N THR A 45 -26.93 -0.28 -7.40
CA THR A 45 -27.39 0.69 -6.39
C THR A 45 -26.59 0.60 -5.09
N ALA A 46 -26.09 -0.57 -4.70
CA ALA A 46 -25.24 -0.71 -3.51
C ALA A 46 -23.84 -0.08 -3.71
N LEU A 47 -23.31 -0.10 -4.95
CA LEU A 47 -22.06 0.59 -5.30
C LEU A 47 -22.22 2.10 -5.39
N SER A 48 -23.44 2.61 -5.64
CA SER A 48 -23.75 4.05 -5.66
C SER A 48 -24.11 4.60 -4.29
N GLN A 49 -24.50 3.77 -3.33
CA GLN A 49 -24.56 4.19 -1.94
C GLN A 49 -23.14 4.57 -1.53
N LYS A 50 -22.95 5.86 -1.20
CA LYS A 50 -21.73 6.31 -0.56
C LYS A 50 -21.39 5.28 0.51
N LEU A 51 -20.35 4.49 0.29
CA LEU A 51 -19.67 3.81 1.36
C LEU A 51 -19.30 4.94 2.32
N GLU A 52 -20.13 5.17 3.31
CA GLU A 52 -19.72 5.91 4.48
C GLU A 52 -18.57 5.09 5.04
N VAL A 53 -17.40 5.44 4.61
CA VAL A 53 -16.16 4.90 5.17
C VAL A 53 -16.07 5.53 6.55
N ALA A 54 -16.90 5.00 7.45
CA ALA A 54 -17.18 5.52 8.76
C ALA A 54 -15.96 5.56 9.69
N TYR A 55 -14.77 5.22 9.21
CA TYR A 55 -13.61 4.99 10.05
C TYR A 55 -12.33 5.70 9.64
N ILE A 56 -12.39 6.76 8.83
CA ILE A 56 -11.18 7.47 8.43
C ILE A 56 -11.21 8.89 8.98
N PRO A 57 -10.58 9.15 10.14
CA PRO A 57 -10.30 10.51 10.54
C PRO A 57 -9.28 11.14 9.61
N ALA A 58 -9.35 12.40 9.52
CA ALA A 58 -9.33 13.07 8.23
C ALA A 58 -8.03 13.74 7.79
N THR A 59 -6.94 13.80 8.57
CA THR A 59 -5.82 14.69 8.21
C THR A 59 -4.65 14.02 7.50
N GLY A 60 -3.90 13.15 8.14
CA GLY A 60 -2.74 12.49 7.51
C GLY A 60 -3.11 11.52 6.40
N TYR A 61 -4.26 10.87 6.51
CA TYR A 61 -4.78 9.96 5.48
C TYR A 61 -5.15 10.69 4.19
N LYS A 62 -5.65 11.93 4.26
CA LYS A 62 -5.99 12.72 3.07
C LYS A 62 -4.76 13.06 2.24
N GLU A 63 -3.64 13.39 2.87
CA GLU A 63 -2.39 13.68 2.18
C GLU A 63 -1.82 12.43 1.51
N CYS A 64 -1.81 11.31 2.22
CA CYS A 64 -1.41 10.03 1.67
C CYS A 64 -2.30 9.61 0.49
N GLY A 65 -3.62 9.81 0.58
CA GLY A 65 -4.56 9.54 -0.50
C GLY A 65 -4.34 10.42 -1.73
N ARG A 66 -4.03 11.70 -1.56
CA ARG A 66 -3.69 12.60 -2.68
C ARG A 66 -2.41 12.16 -3.38
N SER A 67 -1.34 11.91 -2.63
CA SER A 67 -0.08 11.40 -3.19
C SER A 67 -0.30 10.11 -3.97
N SER A 68 -1.13 9.20 -3.45
CA SER A 68 -1.45 7.94 -4.14
C SER A 68 -2.15 8.14 -5.47
N VAL A 69 -3.05 9.13 -5.57
CA VAL A 69 -3.73 9.46 -6.84
C VAL A 69 -2.74 10.03 -7.87
N ASP A 70 -1.89 10.96 -7.46
CA ASP A 70 -0.87 11.55 -8.33
C ASP A 70 0.12 10.50 -8.83
N GLU A 71 0.52 9.60 -7.97
CA GLU A 71 1.40 8.47 -8.28
C GLU A 71 0.75 7.49 -9.27
N LEU A 72 -0.53 7.17 -9.10
CA LEU A 72 -1.29 6.35 -10.03
C LEU A 72 -1.46 7.03 -11.40
N ILE A 73 -1.72 8.33 -11.43
CA ILE A 73 -1.80 9.11 -12.66
C ILE A 73 -0.44 9.09 -13.38
N SER A 74 0.67 9.31 -12.66
CA SER A 74 2.02 9.22 -13.22
C SER A 74 2.27 7.85 -13.83
N TYR A 75 2.01 6.78 -13.05
CA TYR A 75 2.17 5.40 -13.49
C TYR A 75 1.35 5.10 -14.75
N LEU A 76 0.06 5.43 -14.76
CA LEU A 76 -0.84 5.16 -15.87
C LEU A 76 -0.51 5.98 -17.13
N SER A 77 0.22 7.08 -16.99
CA SER A 77 0.71 7.88 -18.11
C SER A 77 1.93 7.25 -18.80
N CYS A 78 2.55 6.23 -18.22
CA CYS A 78 3.71 5.55 -18.79
C CYS A 78 3.31 4.63 -19.95
N LYS A 79 4.16 4.56 -20.98
CA LYS A 79 3.96 3.68 -22.15
C LYS A 79 4.56 2.30 -21.89
N LEU A 80 3.78 1.41 -21.31
CA LEU A 80 4.12 0.01 -21.11
C LEU A 80 3.15 -0.88 -21.88
N HIS A 81 3.53 -2.14 -22.08
CA HIS A 81 2.62 -3.13 -22.63
C HIS A 81 1.39 -3.29 -21.71
N PRO A 82 0.15 -3.33 -22.23
CA PRO A 82 -1.07 -3.30 -21.42
C PRO A 82 -1.13 -4.38 -20.33
N ILE A 83 -0.70 -5.61 -20.62
CA ILE A 83 -0.70 -6.70 -19.64
C ILE A 83 0.25 -6.38 -18.47
N THR A 84 1.48 -5.98 -18.79
CA THR A 84 2.48 -5.58 -17.78
C THR A 84 1.98 -4.39 -16.95
N ARG A 85 1.28 -3.43 -17.58
CA ARG A 85 0.67 -2.30 -16.84
C ARG A 85 -0.37 -2.77 -15.85
N ILE A 86 -1.24 -3.71 -16.21
CA ILE A 86 -2.28 -4.23 -15.32
C ILE A 86 -1.64 -5.00 -14.15
N GLU A 87 -0.66 -5.85 -14.43
CA GLU A 87 0.04 -6.64 -13.40
C GLU A 87 0.74 -5.75 -12.36
N ILE A 88 1.54 -4.79 -12.84
CA ILE A 88 2.24 -3.86 -11.95
C ILE A 88 1.26 -2.92 -11.24
N LEU A 89 0.19 -2.47 -11.91
CA LEU A 89 -0.85 -1.65 -11.32
C LEU A 89 -1.51 -2.36 -10.14
N ALA A 90 -1.91 -3.62 -10.30
CA ALA A 90 -2.54 -4.39 -9.24
C ALA A 90 -1.64 -4.50 -8.00
N LYS A 91 -0.35 -4.80 -8.21
CA LYS A 91 0.65 -4.84 -7.14
C LYS A 91 0.87 -3.46 -6.51
N GLY A 92 0.95 -2.43 -7.33
CA GLY A 92 1.13 -1.05 -6.88
C GLY A 92 -0.05 -0.55 -6.04
N VAL A 93 -1.28 -0.82 -6.44
CA VAL A 93 -2.49 -0.47 -5.66
C VAL A 93 -2.48 -1.19 -4.32
N MET A 94 -2.15 -2.49 -4.30
CA MET A 94 -2.04 -3.24 -3.04
C MET A 94 -0.95 -2.67 -2.13
N PHE A 95 0.20 -2.30 -2.69
CA PHE A 95 1.28 -1.64 -1.96
C PHE A 95 0.84 -0.30 -1.36
N GLN A 96 0.07 0.51 -2.11
CA GLN A 96 -0.51 1.76 -1.61
C GLN A 96 -1.49 1.52 -0.45
N ILE A 97 -2.29 0.47 -0.51
CA ILE A 97 -3.19 0.08 0.59
C ILE A 97 -2.38 -0.26 1.83
N MET A 98 -1.31 -1.05 1.70
CA MET A 98 -0.42 -1.38 2.83
C MET A 98 0.21 -0.13 3.44
N ARG A 99 0.68 0.79 2.59
CA ARG A 99 1.19 2.10 3.03
C ARG A 99 0.12 2.85 3.84
N MET A 100 -1.08 2.99 3.30
CA MET A 100 -2.18 3.66 3.97
C MET A 100 -2.55 3.01 5.30
N MET A 101 -2.51 1.68 5.40
CA MET A 101 -2.73 0.97 6.66
C MET A 101 -1.69 1.36 7.72
N SER A 102 -0.40 1.44 7.34
CA SER A 102 0.68 1.85 8.25
C SER A 102 0.51 3.30 8.73
N PHE A 103 0.21 4.22 7.82
CA PHE A 103 -0.09 5.62 8.16
C PHE A 103 -1.30 5.72 9.10
N ARG A 104 -2.33 4.95 8.82
CA ARG A 104 -3.56 4.96 9.61
C ARG A 104 -3.34 4.51 11.04
N VAL A 105 -2.54 3.46 11.22
CA VAL A 105 -2.20 2.96 12.56
C VAL A 105 -1.42 4.02 13.35
N ALA A 106 -0.43 4.64 12.72
CA ALA A 106 0.36 5.70 13.36
C ALA A 106 -0.50 6.91 13.74
N ASP A 107 -1.31 7.39 12.82
CA ASP A 107 -2.23 8.51 13.03
C ASP A 107 -3.20 8.25 14.21
N TYR A 108 -3.79 7.06 14.25
CA TYR A 108 -4.68 6.66 15.35
C TYR A 108 -3.98 6.58 16.71
N LEU A 109 -2.70 6.22 16.72
CA LEU A 109 -1.89 6.18 17.94
C LEU A 109 -1.31 7.54 18.32
N GLY A 110 -1.41 8.55 17.45
CA GLY A 110 -0.75 9.85 17.63
C GLY A 110 0.77 9.75 17.54
N LYS A 111 1.28 8.82 16.75
CA LYS A 111 2.71 8.58 16.53
C LYS A 111 3.14 9.09 15.16
N GLU A 112 4.44 9.31 15.02
CA GLU A 112 5.04 9.48 13.69
C GLU A 112 4.86 8.23 12.84
N THR A 113 4.73 8.43 11.54
CA THR A 113 4.62 7.32 10.59
C THR A 113 5.85 6.42 10.66
N PRO A 114 5.67 5.11 10.84
CA PRO A 114 6.78 4.17 10.97
C PRO A 114 7.63 4.14 9.70
N ILE A 115 8.93 4.08 9.89
CA ILE A 115 9.89 3.95 8.81
C ILE A 115 9.98 2.47 8.43
N TRP A 116 9.83 2.17 7.15
CA TRP A 116 10.07 0.83 6.60
C TRP A 116 11.53 0.70 6.19
N ILE A 117 12.33 0.07 7.01
CA ILE A 117 13.73 -0.23 6.69
C ILE A 117 13.75 -1.51 5.87
N VAL A 118 14.24 -1.40 4.65
CA VAL A 118 14.13 -2.44 3.64
C VAL A 118 15.45 -3.19 3.48
N ASP A 119 15.38 -4.51 3.62
CA ASP A 119 16.47 -5.41 3.27
C ASP A 119 16.36 -5.78 1.78
N MET A 120 17.16 -5.12 0.94
CA MET A 120 17.15 -5.32 -0.54
C MET A 120 17.88 -6.58 -0.99
N LYS A 121 18.31 -7.42 -0.08
CA LYS A 121 18.86 -8.72 -0.39
C LYS A 121 20.36 -8.81 -0.71
N ALA A 122 20.73 -9.98 -0.58
CA ALA A 122 21.78 -10.79 -1.09
C ALA A 122 23.05 -10.83 -0.22
N GLU A 123 23.83 -9.83 -0.12
CA GLU A 123 25.07 -9.84 0.65
C GLU A 123 24.99 -9.00 1.92
N ASN A 124 23.75 -8.77 2.35
CA ASN A 124 23.52 -7.90 3.48
C ASN A 124 24.08 -8.48 4.76
N THR A 125 24.78 -7.63 5.47
CA THR A 125 25.25 -7.91 6.81
C THR A 125 24.06 -8.26 7.72
N ASP A 126 24.28 -9.09 8.71
CA ASP A 126 23.26 -9.44 9.69
C ASP A 126 22.66 -8.20 10.38
N THR A 127 23.40 -7.09 10.39
CA THR A 127 22.95 -5.80 10.90
C THR A 127 21.74 -5.26 10.12
N VAL A 128 21.77 -5.23 8.78
CA VAL A 128 20.64 -4.74 7.97
C VAL A 128 19.42 -5.62 8.15
N LYS A 129 19.60 -6.93 8.17
CA LYS A 129 18.50 -7.89 8.43
C LYS A 129 17.85 -7.64 9.79
N LYS A 130 18.68 -7.42 10.82
CA LYS A 130 18.21 -7.16 12.18
C LYS A 130 17.40 -5.86 12.24
N ILE A 131 17.94 -4.76 11.71
CA ILE A 131 17.27 -3.46 11.72
C ILE A 131 15.96 -3.50 10.91
N ALA A 132 15.94 -4.16 9.74
CA ALA A 132 14.74 -4.34 8.95
C ALA A 132 13.68 -5.19 9.67
N HIS A 133 14.11 -6.22 10.41
CA HIS A 133 13.23 -7.01 11.27
C HIS A 133 12.67 -6.17 12.43
N GLU A 134 13.49 -5.38 13.11
CA GLU A 134 13.06 -4.51 14.20
C GLU A 134 12.04 -3.46 13.72
N SER A 135 12.27 -2.87 12.53
CA SER A 135 11.33 -1.96 11.89
C SER A 135 9.96 -2.62 11.64
N PHE A 136 9.96 -3.84 11.10
CA PHE A 136 8.73 -4.59 10.88
C PHE A 136 8.01 -4.94 12.19
N ARG A 137 8.76 -5.39 13.20
CA ARG A 137 8.21 -5.72 14.52
C ARG A 137 7.62 -4.52 15.24
N SER A 138 8.22 -3.34 15.07
CA SER A 138 7.66 -2.09 15.61
C SER A 138 6.29 -1.81 15.01
N LEU A 139 6.14 -1.90 13.68
CA LEU A 139 4.85 -1.71 13.03
C LEU A 139 3.82 -2.78 13.46
N GLU A 140 4.23 -4.05 13.56
CA GLU A 140 3.36 -5.13 14.06
C GLU A 140 2.84 -4.84 15.47
N SER A 141 3.71 -4.34 16.35
CA SER A 141 3.36 -3.91 17.70
C SER A 141 2.39 -2.73 17.70
N ASP A 142 2.57 -1.77 16.80
CA ASP A 142 1.67 -0.63 16.66
C ASP A 142 0.28 -1.06 16.19
N PHE A 143 0.16 -2.00 15.25
CA PHE A 143 -1.13 -2.59 14.88
C PHE A 143 -1.85 -3.19 16.10
N MET A 144 -1.15 -4.01 16.88
CA MET A 144 -1.75 -4.64 18.05
C MET A 144 -2.13 -3.62 19.14
N THR A 145 -1.32 -2.59 19.32
CA THR A 145 -1.61 -1.50 20.25
C THR A 145 -2.86 -0.72 19.82
N ALA A 146 -2.97 -0.41 18.53
CA ALA A 146 -4.14 0.27 17.96
C ALA A 146 -5.41 -0.57 18.14
N ILE A 147 -5.36 -1.86 17.81
CA ILE A 147 -6.49 -2.78 17.96
C ILE A 147 -6.96 -2.85 19.42
N ASN A 148 -6.02 -3.00 20.37
CA ASN A 148 -6.37 -3.04 21.80
C ASN A 148 -6.93 -1.71 22.29
N LYS A 149 -6.39 -0.58 21.86
CA LYS A 149 -6.89 0.75 22.18
C LYS A 149 -8.31 0.93 21.68
N MET A 150 -8.60 0.56 20.42
CA MET A 150 -9.96 0.61 19.85
C MET A 150 -10.94 -0.26 20.64
N ALA A 151 -10.54 -1.47 21.02
CA ALA A 151 -11.39 -2.37 21.81
C ALA A 151 -11.72 -1.78 23.20
N ASN A 152 -10.77 -1.07 23.81
CA ASN A 152 -10.99 -0.38 25.08
C ASN A 152 -11.94 0.82 24.92
N GLU A 153 -11.71 1.64 23.90
CA GLU A 153 -12.54 2.84 23.62
C GLU A 153 -13.98 2.47 23.24
N ALA A 154 -14.16 1.32 22.59
CA ALA A 154 -15.50 0.81 22.24
C ALA A 154 -16.29 0.25 23.43
N GLY A 155 -15.71 0.17 24.63
CA GLY A 155 -16.38 -0.35 25.82
C GLY A 155 -16.85 -1.80 25.68
N ILE A 156 -16.14 -2.61 24.90
CA ILE A 156 -16.49 -4.01 24.66
C ILE A 156 -16.34 -4.82 25.96
N ALA A 157 -17.39 -5.56 26.31
CA ALA A 157 -17.39 -6.42 27.49
C ALA A 157 -16.27 -7.47 27.42
N ASP A 158 -15.68 -7.82 28.56
CA ASP A 158 -14.48 -8.65 28.64
C ASP A 158 -14.65 -10.03 28.00
N ASP A 159 -15.83 -10.61 28.05
CA ASP A 159 -16.18 -11.90 27.46
C ASP A 159 -16.17 -11.87 25.91
N GLU A 160 -16.56 -10.76 25.30
CA GLU A 160 -16.51 -10.57 23.85
C GLU A 160 -15.18 -9.99 23.35
N ARG A 161 -14.43 -9.36 24.24
CA ARG A 161 -13.23 -8.57 23.88
C ARG A 161 -12.18 -9.40 23.11
N MET A 162 -11.84 -10.58 23.63
CA MET A 162 -10.85 -11.44 22.98
C MET A 162 -11.27 -11.83 21.57
N LYS A 163 -12.55 -12.11 21.35
CA LYS A 163 -13.10 -12.43 20.03
C LYS A 163 -12.99 -11.25 19.08
N LYS A 164 -13.40 -10.05 19.52
CA LYS A 164 -13.34 -8.83 18.70
C LYS A 164 -11.92 -8.41 18.38
N VAL A 165 -10.98 -8.49 19.32
CA VAL A 165 -9.56 -8.22 19.11
C VAL A 165 -8.98 -9.20 18.09
N ARG A 166 -9.34 -10.49 18.17
CA ARG A 166 -8.92 -11.50 17.20
C ARG A 166 -9.47 -11.22 15.80
N GLU A 167 -10.76 -10.90 15.68
CA GLU A 167 -11.40 -10.53 14.41
C GLU A 167 -10.74 -9.28 13.80
N ALA A 168 -10.50 -8.25 14.59
CA ALA A 168 -9.83 -7.03 14.16
C ALA A 168 -8.40 -7.30 13.68
N ARG A 169 -7.65 -8.16 14.40
CA ARG A 169 -6.31 -8.58 13.98
C ARG A 169 -6.33 -9.30 12.65
N ILE A 170 -7.24 -10.28 12.45
CA ILE A 170 -7.38 -11.02 11.19
C ILE A 170 -7.68 -10.06 10.04
N ASN A 171 -8.60 -9.11 10.24
CA ASN A 171 -9.05 -8.17 9.23
C ASN A 171 -8.10 -6.98 9.00
N SER A 172 -7.00 -6.88 9.72
CA SER A 172 -6.00 -5.82 9.55
C SER A 172 -4.58 -6.37 9.46
N LEU A 173 -3.95 -6.69 10.58
CA LEU A 173 -2.55 -7.11 10.62
C LEU A 173 -2.29 -8.39 9.80
N ASP A 174 -3.15 -9.40 9.92
CA ASP A 174 -2.94 -10.66 9.20
C ASP A 174 -3.14 -10.48 7.69
N ILE A 175 -4.06 -9.60 7.26
CA ILE A 175 -4.18 -9.17 5.84
C ILE A 175 -2.94 -8.42 5.40
N PHE A 176 -2.46 -7.45 6.18
CA PHE A 176 -1.24 -6.71 5.89
C PHE A 176 -0.04 -7.65 5.67
N LYS A 177 0.15 -8.61 6.57
CA LYS A 177 1.22 -9.61 6.49
C LYS A 177 1.04 -10.53 5.27
N SER A 178 -0.16 -11.04 5.07
CA SER A 178 -0.47 -11.93 3.95
C SER A 178 -0.21 -11.25 2.60
N LYS A 179 -0.73 -10.03 2.42
CA LYS A 179 -0.54 -9.26 1.20
C LYS A 179 0.90 -8.78 1.02
N GLY A 180 1.58 -8.42 2.09
CA GLY A 180 3.01 -8.10 2.04
C GLY A 180 3.88 -9.27 1.58
N LYS A 181 3.57 -10.48 2.00
CA LYS A 181 4.24 -11.71 1.54
C LYS A 181 3.92 -12.03 0.08
N GLU A 182 2.66 -11.88 -0.34
CA GLU A 182 2.22 -12.06 -1.73
C GLU A 182 2.93 -11.08 -2.67
N LEU A 183 3.07 -9.82 -2.26
CA LEU A 183 3.83 -8.80 -2.98
C LEU A 183 5.34 -8.96 -2.88
N GLN A 184 5.81 -9.88 -2.07
CA GLN A 184 7.23 -10.01 -1.70
C GLN A 184 7.81 -8.70 -1.13
N CYS A 185 7.00 -7.97 -0.37
CA CYS A 185 7.41 -6.82 0.43
C CYS A 185 7.68 -7.19 1.89
N ILE A 186 7.32 -8.41 2.28
CA ILE A 186 7.63 -9.02 3.58
C ILE A 186 8.24 -10.39 3.34
N ILE A 187 9.41 -10.63 3.90
CA ILE A 187 10.13 -11.93 3.86
C ILE A 187 10.59 -12.34 5.27
N PRO A 188 10.78 -13.63 5.54
CA PRO A 188 10.47 -14.78 4.67
C PRO A 188 8.96 -15.01 4.54
N ILE A 189 8.56 -15.73 3.49
CA ILE A 189 7.15 -16.13 3.29
C ILE A 189 6.66 -16.99 4.45
N SER A 190 7.53 -17.85 4.99
CA SER A 190 7.27 -18.70 6.16
C SER A 190 8.44 -18.65 7.12
N GLY A 191 8.16 -18.78 8.42
CA GLY A 191 9.17 -18.81 9.48
C GLY A 191 9.28 -17.49 10.25
N PRO A 192 10.15 -17.46 11.28
CA PRO A 192 10.40 -16.29 12.10
C PRO A 192 11.24 -15.24 11.35
N PHE A 193 11.40 -14.08 11.96
CA PHE A 193 12.25 -12.99 11.49
C PHE A 193 11.73 -12.30 10.21
N GLU A 194 10.40 -12.12 10.14
CA GLU A 194 9.75 -11.31 9.09
C GLU A 194 10.34 -9.90 9.07
N ARG A 195 10.60 -9.38 7.87
CA ARG A 195 11.19 -8.06 7.64
C ARG A 195 10.75 -7.49 6.31
N PHE A 196 10.87 -6.18 6.18
CA PHE A 196 10.56 -5.51 4.92
C PHE A 196 11.61 -5.75 3.84
N THR A 197 11.13 -5.90 2.63
CA THR A 197 11.88 -5.94 1.36
C THR A 197 11.06 -5.29 0.27
N LEU A 198 11.61 -5.16 -0.94
CA LEU A 198 10.87 -4.70 -2.12
C LEU A 198 11.10 -5.68 -3.26
N SER A 199 10.00 -6.13 -3.87
CA SER A 199 10.07 -6.92 -5.10
C SER A 199 10.42 -6.05 -6.31
N GLU A 200 10.89 -6.66 -7.38
CA GLU A 200 11.19 -5.96 -8.63
C GLU A 200 9.97 -5.20 -9.16
N ASP A 201 8.79 -5.79 -9.12
CA ASP A 201 7.56 -5.15 -9.59
C ASP A 201 7.16 -3.97 -8.71
N THR A 202 7.36 -4.07 -7.39
CA THR A 202 7.12 -2.94 -6.48
C THR A 202 8.09 -1.80 -6.77
N ILE A 203 9.37 -2.10 -7.01
CA ILE A 203 10.36 -1.09 -7.41
C ILE A 203 9.99 -0.46 -8.74
N ARG A 204 9.57 -1.25 -9.73
CA ARG A 204 9.11 -0.74 -11.02
C ARG A 204 7.92 0.19 -10.85
N PHE A 205 6.94 -0.19 -10.04
CA PHE A 205 5.80 0.67 -9.73
C PHE A 205 6.27 2.00 -9.11
N LEU A 206 7.14 1.96 -8.11
CA LEU A 206 7.65 3.14 -7.42
C LEU A 206 8.42 4.07 -8.37
N VAL A 207 9.28 3.51 -9.23
CA VAL A 207 10.01 4.30 -10.21
C VAL A 207 9.05 4.99 -11.18
N LEU A 208 8.09 4.26 -11.75
CA LEU A 208 7.15 4.79 -12.74
C LEU A 208 6.13 5.76 -12.11
N SER A 209 5.87 5.65 -10.81
CA SER A 209 4.98 6.56 -10.07
C SER A 209 5.67 7.85 -9.66
N LEU A 210 6.96 7.80 -9.31
CA LEU A 210 7.70 8.94 -8.76
C LEU A 210 8.48 9.74 -9.82
N ILE A 211 8.76 9.13 -10.98
CA ILE A 211 9.48 9.76 -12.07
C ILE A 211 8.53 9.94 -13.25
N GLN A 212 8.26 11.18 -13.62
CA GLN A 212 7.38 11.48 -14.76
C GLN A 212 7.98 10.94 -16.06
N PRO A 213 7.15 10.50 -17.02
CA PRO A 213 7.63 10.07 -18.33
C PRO A 213 8.46 11.16 -19.02
N GLY A 214 9.71 10.83 -19.35
CA GLY A 214 10.67 11.75 -19.98
C GLY A 214 11.60 12.48 -19.00
N ASP A 215 11.32 12.46 -17.72
CA ASP A 215 12.19 13.03 -16.69
C ASP A 215 13.33 12.09 -16.31
N LYS A 216 14.39 12.68 -15.76
CA LYS A 216 15.53 11.96 -15.20
C LYS A 216 15.69 12.33 -13.74
N MET A 217 16.01 11.35 -12.93
CA MET A 217 16.24 11.52 -11.50
C MET A 217 17.50 10.78 -11.09
N THR A 218 18.31 11.37 -10.20
CA THR A 218 19.44 10.65 -9.61
C THR A 218 18.94 9.65 -8.57
N LEU A 219 19.74 8.61 -8.30
CA LEU A 219 19.41 7.64 -7.27
C LEU A 219 19.17 8.31 -5.91
N LYS A 220 20.03 9.26 -5.54
CA LYS A 220 19.88 10.01 -4.29
C LYS A 220 18.52 10.71 -4.19
N MET A 221 18.12 11.46 -5.21
CA MET A 221 16.81 12.13 -5.25
C MET A 221 15.65 11.12 -5.19
N PHE A 222 15.81 9.95 -5.81
CA PHE A 222 14.80 8.90 -5.76
C PHE A 222 14.66 8.34 -4.35
N LEU A 223 15.77 8.05 -3.66
CA LEU A 223 15.76 7.58 -2.26
C LEU A 223 15.17 8.63 -1.32
N GLU A 224 15.49 9.91 -1.50
CA GLU A 224 14.87 11.01 -0.76
C GLU A 224 13.35 11.07 -0.97
N LYS A 225 12.87 10.90 -2.21
CA LYS A 225 11.42 10.83 -2.49
C LYS A 225 10.77 9.58 -1.88
N LEU A 226 11.43 8.44 -1.90
CA LEU A 226 10.95 7.24 -1.21
C LEU A 226 10.75 7.49 0.28
N TYR A 227 11.70 8.14 0.91
CA TYR A 227 11.58 8.48 2.31
C TYR A 227 10.45 9.49 2.56
N GLN A 228 10.40 10.56 1.80
CA GLN A 228 9.39 11.62 1.97
C GLN A 228 7.97 11.10 1.77
N ASN A 229 7.74 10.34 0.69
CA ASN A 229 6.39 9.91 0.31
C ASN A 229 5.95 8.61 0.97
N TYR A 230 6.89 7.71 1.26
CA TYR A 230 6.57 6.35 1.70
C TYR A 230 7.17 5.98 3.05
N ARG A 231 8.05 6.81 3.61
CA ARG A 231 8.87 6.46 4.78
C ARG A 231 9.68 5.19 4.58
N ILE A 232 10.11 4.93 3.35
CA ILE A 232 10.96 3.79 3.00
C ILE A 232 12.42 4.22 3.00
N VAL A 233 13.24 3.42 3.67
CA VAL A 233 14.70 3.57 3.72
C VAL A 233 15.36 2.31 3.20
N ILE A 234 16.29 2.49 2.26
CA ILE A 234 17.05 1.41 1.63
C ILE A 234 18.53 1.60 1.98
N GLY A 235 19.10 0.60 2.60
CA GLY A 235 20.53 0.57 2.91
C GLY A 235 20.88 1.14 4.28
N PRO A 236 22.04 0.71 4.83
CA PRO A 236 22.49 1.11 6.15
C PRO A 236 23.01 2.56 6.22
N GLU A 237 23.57 3.06 5.12
CA GLU A 237 24.13 4.43 5.07
C GLU A 237 23.01 5.48 5.14
N GLU A 238 21.93 5.26 4.39
CA GLU A 238 20.75 6.12 4.42
C GLU A 238 20.05 6.08 5.77
N TYR A 239 20.00 4.93 6.43
CA TYR A 239 19.44 4.80 7.77
C TYR A 239 20.27 5.58 8.80
N LEU A 240 21.60 5.44 8.77
CA LEU A 240 22.49 6.16 9.69
C LEU A 240 22.43 7.67 9.47
N SER A 241 22.25 8.14 8.25
CA SER A 241 22.09 9.58 7.96
C SER A 241 20.79 10.16 8.51
N LEU A 242 19.74 9.36 8.66
CA LEU A 242 18.45 9.77 9.20
C LEU A 242 18.39 9.77 10.74
N ILE A 243 19.24 8.97 11.40
CA ILE A 243 19.35 8.98 12.87
C ILE A 243 20.06 10.23 13.38
N HIS A 244 20.85 10.90 12.54
CA HIS A 244 21.62 12.07 12.90
C HIS A 244 20.91 13.41 12.58
N ILE A 245 19.65 13.37 12.13
CA ILE A 245 18.78 14.54 11.98
C ILE A 245 17.78 14.58 13.14
#